data_104a9c2b8a5f9774367a23fbeec436dc
#
_entry.id   104a9c2b8a5f9774367a23fbeec436dc
#
_cell.length_a   1.000
_cell.length_b   1.000
_cell.length_c   1.000
_cell.angle_alpha   90.00
_cell.angle_beta   90.00
_cell.angle_gamma   90.00
#
_symmetry.space_group_name_H-M   'P 1'
#
loop_
_entity.id
_entity.type
_entity.pdbx_description
1 polymer ?
#
loop_
_entity_poly.entity_id
_entity_poly.type
_entity_poly.pdbx_seq_one_letter_code
_entity_poly.pdbx_strand_id
1 'polypeptide(L)'
;MQFYNDQEVLSQNKTSSVVLPIAKVYLYFALALIISALAAFTFPYIAVAIGGAENGINVYMGGIIVSALLLFPLSIAMVISSFRTRISSKGVGITICYVLYSLAMGVLLSSCFMAFEIEDIYYSLFITAGAFLIMSAVGFATKGRLNGAISFVIGTFFAVFILSLINVFFFNETIYWIISFAMLFIILMYVAIDTNRIKQLAQSGHLGQSNHMAIYCAYMLYTDFITIFLYILRFVAAFKDNQ
;
A
#
# COMPACT_ATOMS: atom_id res chain seq x y z
N MET A 1 15.52 -12.31 -44.83
CA MET A 1 15.91 -11.17 -43.96
C MET A 1 14.68 -10.35 -43.46
N GLN A 2 13.70 -10.06 -44.28
CA GLN A 2 12.49 -9.31 -43.89
C GLN A 2 11.63 -10.00 -42.81
N PHE A 3 11.41 -11.31 -42.92
CA PHE A 3 10.63 -12.08 -41.91
C PHE A 3 11.24 -12.09 -40.51
N TYR A 4 12.55 -12.02 -40.38
CA TYR A 4 13.24 -11.96 -39.09
C TYR A 4 13.06 -10.57 -38.44
N ASN A 5 13.11 -9.51 -39.26
CA ASN A 5 12.91 -8.14 -38.81
C ASN A 5 11.45 -7.89 -38.34
N ASP A 6 10.46 -8.48 -39.03
CA ASP A 6 9.04 -8.36 -38.65
C ASP A 6 8.72 -9.09 -37.33
N GLN A 7 9.34 -10.23 -37.07
CA GLN A 7 9.20 -10.96 -35.81
C GLN A 7 9.83 -10.19 -34.64
N GLU A 8 10.96 -9.55 -34.87
CA GLU A 8 11.64 -8.74 -33.85
C GLU A 8 10.86 -7.46 -33.52
N VAL A 9 10.33 -6.78 -34.52
CA VAL A 9 9.44 -5.60 -34.36
C VAL A 9 8.15 -5.97 -33.65
N LEU A 10 7.53 -7.10 -33.98
CA LEU A 10 6.31 -7.59 -33.31
C LEU A 10 6.59 -7.99 -31.86
N SER A 11 7.74 -8.60 -31.55
CA SER A 11 8.13 -8.96 -30.19
C SER A 11 8.44 -7.73 -29.33
N GLN A 12 9.14 -6.73 -29.88
CA GLN A 12 9.41 -5.46 -29.21
C GLN A 12 8.13 -4.66 -28.95
N ASN A 13 7.20 -4.64 -29.92
CA ASN A 13 5.91 -3.96 -29.75
C ASN A 13 5.03 -4.64 -28.69
N LYS A 14 5.08 -5.97 -28.59
CA LYS A 14 4.35 -6.74 -27.57
C LYS A 14 4.97 -6.57 -26.19
N THR A 15 6.29 -6.46 -26.08
CA THR A 15 6.98 -6.22 -24.82
C THR A 15 6.73 -4.80 -24.31
N SER A 16 6.82 -3.79 -25.17
CA SER A 16 6.55 -2.39 -24.81
C SER A 16 5.09 -2.18 -24.39
N SER A 17 4.14 -2.89 -25.01
CA SER A 17 2.71 -2.82 -24.66
C SER A 17 2.37 -3.35 -23.26
N VAL A 18 3.23 -4.17 -22.67
CA VAL A 18 3.07 -4.71 -21.31
C VAL A 18 3.88 -3.91 -20.28
N VAL A 19 5.10 -3.53 -20.61
CA VAL A 19 6.01 -2.85 -19.67
C VAL A 19 5.55 -1.44 -19.31
N LEU A 20 5.11 -0.65 -20.30
CA LEU A 20 4.67 0.73 -20.07
C LEU A 20 3.49 0.86 -19.07
N PRO A 21 2.41 0.04 -19.15
CA PRO A 21 1.35 0.08 -18.18
C PRO A 21 1.77 -0.29 -16.76
N ILE A 22 2.67 -1.28 -16.62
CA ILE A 22 3.23 -1.68 -15.32
C ILE A 22 4.06 -0.55 -14.73
N ALA A 23 4.92 0.07 -15.53
CA ALA A 23 5.74 1.19 -15.09
C ALA A 23 4.90 2.38 -14.57
N LYS A 24 3.73 2.64 -15.18
CA LYS A 24 2.79 3.65 -14.68
C LYS A 24 2.25 3.31 -13.29
N VAL A 25 1.92 2.05 -13.01
CA VAL A 25 1.45 1.62 -11.69
C VAL A 25 2.50 1.92 -10.63
N TYR A 26 3.75 1.52 -10.87
CA TYR A 26 4.84 1.75 -9.93
C TYR A 26 5.19 3.24 -9.79
N LEU A 27 5.03 4.03 -10.86
CA LEU A 27 5.20 5.47 -10.80
C LEU A 27 4.14 6.13 -9.90
N TYR A 28 2.85 5.78 -10.07
CA TYR A 28 1.78 6.29 -9.20
C TYR A 28 1.96 5.82 -7.75
N PHE A 29 2.40 4.59 -7.54
CA PHE A 29 2.74 4.07 -6.22
C PHE A 29 3.88 4.89 -5.57
N ALA A 30 4.98 5.13 -6.28
CA ALA A 30 6.10 5.93 -5.79
C ALA A 30 5.68 7.38 -5.48
N LEU A 31 4.87 7.99 -6.35
CA LEU A 31 4.34 9.35 -6.12
C LEU A 31 3.49 9.41 -4.84
N ALA A 32 2.64 8.41 -4.58
CA ALA A 32 1.86 8.37 -3.35
C ALA A 32 2.73 8.25 -2.10
N LEU A 33 3.78 7.43 -2.13
CA LEU A 33 4.74 7.33 -1.03
C LEU A 33 5.44 8.68 -0.77
N ILE A 34 5.84 9.38 -1.83
CA ILE A 34 6.46 10.71 -1.71
C ILE A 34 5.48 11.71 -1.11
N ILE A 35 4.23 11.75 -1.58
CA ILE A 35 3.17 12.63 -1.05
C ILE A 35 2.96 12.35 0.43
N SER A 36 2.85 11.08 0.82
CA SER A 36 2.65 10.70 2.23
C SER A 36 3.85 11.04 3.09
N ALA A 37 5.07 10.82 2.61
CA ALA A 37 6.28 11.18 3.33
C ALA A 37 6.39 12.68 3.56
N LEU A 38 6.12 13.49 2.53
CA LEU A 38 6.09 14.95 2.63
C LEU A 38 5.01 15.41 3.61
N ALA A 39 3.79 14.86 3.54
CA ALA A 39 2.71 15.19 4.46
C ALA A 39 3.07 14.79 5.90
N ALA A 40 3.63 13.61 6.12
CA ALA A 40 4.03 13.14 7.45
C ALA A 40 5.10 14.03 8.09
N PHE A 41 6.06 14.49 7.28
CA PHE A 41 7.13 15.36 7.76
C PHE A 41 6.68 16.81 7.99
N THR A 42 5.81 17.35 7.13
CA THR A 42 5.41 18.78 7.19
C THR A 42 4.24 19.03 8.13
N PHE A 43 3.36 18.06 8.35
CA PHE A 43 2.13 18.25 9.11
C PHE A 43 2.35 18.72 10.57
N PRO A 44 3.32 18.21 11.35
CA PRO A 44 3.57 18.71 12.70
C PRO A 44 3.91 20.21 12.73
N TYR A 45 4.72 20.68 11.77
CA TYR A 45 5.07 22.11 11.64
C TYR A 45 3.87 22.95 11.26
N ILE A 46 3.03 22.49 10.35
CA ILE A 46 1.78 23.16 9.95
C ILE A 46 0.83 23.28 11.13
N ALA A 47 0.67 22.22 11.93
CA ALA A 47 -0.19 22.22 13.11
C ALA A 47 0.23 23.28 14.14
N VAL A 48 1.54 23.38 14.40
CA VAL A 48 2.08 24.42 15.29
C VAL A 48 1.92 25.81 14.69
N ALA A 49 2.11 25.98 13.38
CA ALA A 49 1.94 27.27 12.71
C ALA A 49 0.48 27.78 12.75
N ILE A 50 -0.51 26.87 12.67
CA ILE A 50 -1.94 27.21 12.73
C ILE A 50 -2.40 27.42 14.17
N GLY A 51 -2.03 26.54 15.10
CA GLY A 51 -2.51 26.54 16.49
C GLY A 51 -1.72 27.43 17.43
N GLY A 52 -0.55 27.91 17.01
CA GLY A 52 0.40 28.60 17.89
C GLY A 52 0.96 27.69 18.98
N ALA A 53 1.69 28.28 19.93
CA ALA A 53 2.33 27.53 21.01
C ALA A 53 1.32 26.86 21.98
N GLU A 54 0.14 27.44 22.15
CA GLU A 54 -0.87 26.97 23.12
C GLU A 54 -1.78 25.87 22.52
N ASN A 55 -2.17 26.00 21.25
CA ASN A 55 -3.16 25.10 20.61
C ASN A 55 -2.57 24.18 19.53
N GLY A 56 -1.28 24.27 19.23
CA GLY A 56 -0.66 23.50 18.17
C GLY A 56 -0.85 21.98 18.34
N ILE A 57 -0.78 21.48 19.57
CA ILE A 57 -0.99 20.06 19.87
C ILE A 57 -2.45 19.64 19.64
N ASN A 58 -3.41 20.49 19.94
CA ASN A 58 -4.84 20.21 19.70
C ASN A 58 -5.15 20.16 18.20
N VAL A 59 -4.56 21.08 17.41
CA VAL A 59 -4.66 21.09 15.95
C VAL A 59 -4.03 19.82 15.36
N TYR A 60 -2.87 19.42 15.88
CA TYR A 60 -2.18 18.20 15.46
C TYR A 60 -3.03 16.95 15.73
N MET A 61 -3.50 16.76 16.95
CA MET A 61 -4.32 15.60 17.32
C MET A 61 -5.67 15.62 16.57
N GLY A 62 -6.29 16.78 16.42
CA GLY A 62 -7.50 16.93 15.59
C GLY A 62 -7.27 16.52 14.14
N GLY A 63 -6.14 16.90 13.55
CA GLY A 63 -5.76 16.51 12.20
C GLY A 63 -5.56 15.00 12.03
N ILE A 64 -4.92 14.35 13.00
CA ILE A 64 -4.76 12.87 13.00
C ILE A 64 -6.14 12.19 13.07
N ILE A 65 -7.03 12.62 13.97
CA ILE A 65 -8.37 12.03 14.11
C ILE A 65 -9.18 12.22 12.82
N VAL A 66 -9.18 13.42 12.25
CA VAL A 66 -9.88 13.72 11.00
C VAL A 66 -9.31 12.87 9.85
N SER A 67 -7.99 12.74 9.76
CA SER A 67 -7.35 11.92 8.72
C SER A 67 -7.72 10.45 8.87
N ALA A 68 -7.71 9.89 10.08
CA ALA A 68 -8.12 8.52 10.35
C ALA A 68 -9.58 8.27 9.94
N LEU A 69 -10.49 9.21 10.24
CA LEU A 69 -11.89 9.14 9.84
C LEU A 69 -12.08 9.25 8.32
N LEU A 70 -11.26 10.05 7.63
CA LEU A 70 -11.32 10.24 6.18
C LEU A 70 -10.77 9.03 5.40
N LEU A 71 -9.82 8.29 5.95
CA LEU A 71 -9.25 7.11 5.27
C LEU A 71 -10.31 6.06 4.96
N PHE A 72 -11.28 5.85 5.85
CA PHE A 72 -12.33 4.85 5.63
C PHE A 72 -13.22 5.17 4.42
N PRO A 73 -13.88 6.33 4.31
CA PRO A 73 -14.69 6.65 3.13
C PRO A 73 -13.86 6.78 1.85
N LEU A 74 -12.60 7.25 1.93
CA LEU A 74 -11.71 7.34 0.78
C LEU A 74 -11.32 5.95 0.26
N SER A 75 -11.05 4.99 1.14
CA SER A 75 -10.76 3.60 0.74
C SER A 75 -11.98 2.95 0.06
N ILE A 76 -13.18 3.16 0.59
CA ILE A 76 -14.43 2.71 -0.03
C ILE A 76 -14.61 3.36 -1.41
N ALA A 77 -14.38 4.67 -1.53
CA ALA A 77 -14.45 5.37 -2.80
C ALA A 77 -13.45 4.82 -3.84
N MET A 78 -12.24 4.46 -3.43
CA MET A 78 -11.25 3.81 -4.30
C MET A 78 -11.74 2.45 -4.79
N VAL A 79 -12.29 1.61 -3.91
CA VAL A 79 -12.86 0.30 -4.27
C VAL A 79 -14.07 0.46 -5.22
N ILE A 80 -15.03 1.33 -4.90
CA ILE A 80 -16.20 1.58 -5.75
C ILE A 80 -15.77 2.12 -7.11
N SER A 81 -14.78 3.01 -7.14
CA SER A 81 -14.24 3.57 -8.39
C SER A 81 -13.65 2.49 -9.30
N SER A 82 -13.05 1.44 -8.73
CA SER A 82 -12.52 0.32 -9.51
C SER A 82 -13.60 -0.46 -10.28
N PHE A 83 -14.81 -0.56 -9.72
CA PHE A 83 -15.96 -1.20 -10.40
C PHE A 83 -16.62 -0.30 -11.43
N ARG A 84 -16.44 1.02 -11.32
CA ARG A 84 -17.08 2.02 -12.16
C ARG A 84 -16.35 2.32 -13.47
N THR A 85 -15.28 1.62 -13.77
CA THR A 85 -14.38 1.83 -14.92
C THR A 85 -15.05 1.80 -16.29
N ARG A 86 -16.31 1.34 -16.38
CA ARG A 86 -17.10 1.31 -17.63
C ARG A 86 -17.80 2.63 -17.96
N ILE A 87 -17.89 3.61 -17.05
CA ILE A 87 -18.85 4.73 -17.21
C ILE A 87 -18.18 6.11 -17.39
N SER A 88 -16.93 6.32 -16.98
CA SER A 88 -16.27 7.64 -17.09
C SER A 88 -14.86 7.56 -17.63
N SER A 89 -14.63 8.13 -18.79
CA SER A 89 -13.34 8.13 -19.51
C SER A 89 -12.28 9.09 -18.96
N LYS A 90 -12.61 9.94 -17.99
CA LYS A 90 -11.70 10.96 -17.48
C LYS A 90 -11.25 10.67 -16.06
N GLY A 91 -10.28 9.79 -15.83
CA GLY A 91 -9.68 9.38 -14.56
C GLY A 91 -9.45 10.41 -13.44
N VAL A 92 -9.98 11.63 -13.55
CA VAL A 92 -9.76 12.75 -12.63
C VAL A 92 -10.26 12.43 -11.21
N GLY A 93 -11.45 11.85 -11.08
CA GLY A 93 -12.05 11.57 -9.76
C GLY A 93 -11.24 10.59 -8.93
N ILE A 94 -10.79 9.48 -9.53
CA ILE A 94 -9.97 8.48 -8.82
C ILE A 94 -8.59 9.05 -8.48
N THR A 95 -8.03 9.90 -9.34
CA THR A 95 -6.74 10.56 -9.07
C THR A 95 -6.86 11.47 -7.86
N ILE A 96 -7.93 12.28 -7.78
CA ILE A 96 -8.17 13.16 -6.62
C ILE A 96 -8.35 12.33 -5.35
N CYS A 97 -9.19 11.27 -5.38
CA CYS A 97 -9.38 10.38 -4.25
C CYS A 97 -8.05 9.74 -3.80
N TYR A 98 -7.20 9.33 -4.74
CA TYR A 98 -5.91 8.71 -4.44
C TYR A 98 -4.93 9.70 -3.81
N VAL A 99 -4.83 10.93 -4.32
CA VAL A 99 -4.00 11.99 -3.74
C VAL A 99 -4.49 12.35 -2.34
N LEU A 100 -5.80 12.53 -2.15
CA LEU A 100 -6.38 12.81 -0.83
C LEU A 100 -6.13 11.66 0.15
N TYR A 101 -6.24 10.41 -0.30
CA TYR A 101 -5.92 9.23 0.50
C TYR A 101 -4.45 9.23 0.94
N SER A 102 -3.52 9.51 0.00
CA SER A 102 -2.08 9.58 0.29
C SER A 102 -1.74 10.71 1.26
N LEU A 103 -2.39 11.88 1.13
CA LEU A 103 -2.23 13.00 2.07
C LEU A 103 -2.76 12.65 3.46
N ALA A 104 -3.98 12.10 3.56
CA ALA A 104 -4.58 11.71 4.84
C ALA A 104 -3.73 10.62 5.53
N MET A 105 -3.23 9.64 4.76
CA MET A 105 -2.34 8.62 5.29
C MET A 105 -1.01 9.22 5.76
N GLY A 106 -0.45 10.21 5.04
CA GLY A 106 0.75 10.92 5.46
C GLY A 106 0.55 11.66 6.78
N VAL A 107 -0.59 12.36 6.95
CA VAL A 107 -0.93 13.00 8.23
C VAL A 107 -1.02 11.97 9.36
N LEU A 108 -1.64 10.81 9.11
CA LEU A 108 -1.69 9.73 10.09
C LEU A 108 -0.27 9.20 10.42
N LEU A 109 0.56 8.99 9.40
CA LEU A 109 1.94 8.52 9.58
C LEU A 109 2.82 9.52 10.34
N SER A 110 2.46 10.80 10.39
CA SER A 110 3.19 11.78 11.20
C SER A 110 3.23 11.40 12.67
N SER A 111 2.22 10.66 13.18
CA SER A 111 2.22 10.14 14.55
C SER A 111 3.36 9.17 14.85
N CYS A 112 3.87 8.48 13.82
CA CYS A 112 5.02 7.59 13.98
C CYS A 112 6.29 8.36 14.42
N PHE A 113 6.47 9.62 13.97
CA PHE A 113 7.60 10.45 14.39
C PHE A 113 7.54 10.89 15.85
N MET A 114 6.34 10.81 16.47
CA MET A 114 6.18 11.09 17.91
C MET A 114 6.27 9.81 18.75
N ALA A 115 5.90 8.66 18.18
CA ALA A 115 5.81 7.40 18.90
C ALA A 115 7.09 6.54 18.82
N PHE A 116 7.91 6.74 17.79
CA PHE A 116 9.08 5.92 17.51
C PHE A 116 10.33 6.77 17.28
N GLU A 117 11.49 6.21 17.55
CA GLU A 117 12.76 6.85 17.23
C GLU A 117 12.97 6.91 15.70
N ILE A 118 13.65 7.96 15.27
CA ILE A 118 13.91 8.18 13.83
C ILE A 118 14.71 7.03 13.22
N GLU A 119 15.62 6.43 13.98
CA GLU A 119 16.42 5.28 13.56
C GLU A 119 15.54 4.06 13.27
N ASP A 120 14.55 3.78 14.14
CA ASP A 120 13.63 2.65 13.99
C ASP A 120 12.76 2.83 12.73
N ILE A 121 12.36 4.07 12.45
CA ILE A 121 11.62 4.42 11.22
C ILE A 121 12.46 4.12 9.98
N TYR A 122 13.74 4.51 9.95
CA TYR A 122 14.63 4.25 8.83
C TYR A 122 14.88 2.74 8.65
N TYR A 123 15.24 2.01 9.71
CA TYR A 123 15.44 0.56 9.62
C TYR A 123 14.18 -0.14 9.11
N SER A 124 13.03 0.21 9.65
CA SER A 124 11.75 -0.36 9.24
C SER A 124 11.43 -0.07 7.77
N LEU A 125 11.75 1.14 7.28
CA LEU A 125 11.55 1.51 5.89
C LEU A 125 12.43 0.68 4.95
N PHE A 126 13.72 0.48 5.28
CA PHE A 126 14.64 -0.33 4.49
C PHE A 126 14.22 -1.80 4.46
N ILE A 127 13.85 -2.36 5.62
CA ILE A 127 13.37 -3.75 5.71
C ILE A 127 12.08 -3.92 4.90
N THR A 128 11.15 -2.97 5.02
CA THR A 128 9.90 -2.97 4.26
C THR A 128 10.15 -2.93 2.76
N ALA A 129 11.02 -2.03 2.31
CA ALA A 129 11.36 -1.92 0.89
C ALA A 129 11.98 -3.22 0.36
N GLY A 130 12.89 -3.84 1.11
CA GLY A 130 13.49 -5.12 0.76
C GLY A 130 12.45 -6.24 0.67
N ALA A 131 11.61 -6.40 1.70
CA ALA A 131 10.55 -7.41 1.74
C ALA A 131 9.53 -7.22 0.60
N PHE A 132 9.11 -5.97 0.35
CA PHE A 132 8.20 -5.63 -0.74
C PHE A 132 8.80 -5.97 -2.11
N LEU A 133 10.06 -5.63 -2.36
CA LEU A 133 10.74 -5.95 -3.63
C LEU A 133 10.85 -7.46 -3.85
N ILE A 134 11.20 -8.23 -2.80
CA ILE A 134 11.28 -9.69 -2.88
C ILE A 134 9.91 -10.27 -3.23
N MET A 135 8.85 -9.87 -2.51
CA MET A 135 7.51 -10.39 -2.74
C MET A 135 6.93 -9.96 -4.09
N SER A 136 7.22 -8.73 -4.54
CA SER A 136 6.90 -8.28 -5.89
C SER A 136 7.61 -9.14 -6.95
N ALA A 137 8.89 -9.44 -6.77
CA ALA A 137 9.64 -10.31 -7.68
C ALA A 137 9.04 -11.72 -7.74
N VAL A 138 8.65 -12.29 -6.59
CA VAL A 138 7.93 -13.58 -6.51
C VAL A 138 6.60 -13.50 -7.29
N GLY A 139 5.82 -12.44 -7.11
CA GLY A 139 4.58 -12.21 -7.84
C GLY A 139 4.79 -12.15 -9.37
N PHE A 140 5.84 -11.44 -9.81
CA PHE A 140 6.21 -11.38 -11.24
C PHE A 140 6.73 -12.72 -11.78
N ALA A 141 7.51 -13.46 -11.00
CA ALA A 141 8.06 -14.76 -11.42
C ALA A 141 6.98 -15.83 -11.55
N THR A 142 5.92 -15.73 -10.76
CA THR A 142 4.84 -16.73 -10.74
C THR A 142 4.09 -16.77 -12.06
N LYS A 143 4.00 -17.98 -12.64
CA LYS A 143 3.25 -18.25 -13.87
C LYS A 143 1.81 -18.66 -13.51
N GLY A 144 0.84 -18.04 -14.19
CA GLY A 144 -0.59 -18.33 -13.99
C GLY A 144 -1.23 -17.55 -12.83
N ARG A 145 -2.49 -17.91 -12.54
CA ARG A 145 -3.29 -17.23 -11.49
C ARG A 145 -3.05 -17.88 -10.14
N LEU A 146 -2.83 -17.06 -9.13
CA LEU A 146 -2.65 -17.50 -7.74
C LEU A 146 -4.00 -17.74 -7.01
N ASN A 147 -4.97 -18.37 -7.68
CA ASN A 147 -6.31 -18.56 -7.09
C ASN A 147 -6.27 -19.38 -5.78
N GLY A 148 -5.41 -20.40 -5.72
CA GLY A 148 -5.23 -21.19 -4.49
C GLY A 148 -4.61 -20.37 -3.35
N ALA A 149 -3.63 -19.52 -3.67
CA ALA A 149 -3.03 -18.61 -2.68
C ALA A 149 -4.04 -17.60 -2.17
N ILE A 150 -4.92 -17.06 -3.03
CA ILE A 150 -5.98 -16.12 -2.62
C ILE A 150 -6.92 -16.79 -1.61
N SER A 151 -7.39 -18.02 -1.89
CA SER A 151 -8.28 -18.75 -0.98
C SER A 151 -7.62 -19.05 0.37
N PHE A 152 -6.33 -19.41 0.34
CA PHE A 152 -5.55 -19.63 1.56
C PHE A 152 -5.41 -18.36 2.39
N VAL A 153 -5.05 -17.25 1.75
CA VAL A 153 -4.88 -15.94 2.41
C VAL A 153 -6.19 -15.45 3.02
N ILE A 154 -7.30 -15.57 2.30
CA ILE A 154 -8.63 -15.20 2.82
C ILE A 154 -8.99 -16.07 4.03
N GLY A 155 -8.80 -17.39 3.95
CA GLY A 155 -9.08 -18.30 5.05
C GLY A 155 -8.25 -17.99 6.30
N THR A 156 -6.94 -17.75 6.11
CA THR A 156 -6.02 -17.38 7.19
C THR A 156 -6.37 -16.02 7.79
N PHE A 157 -6.77 -15.05 6.97
CA PHE A 157 -7.22 -13.74 7.44
C PHE A 157 -8.42 -13.87 8.38
N PHE A 158 -9.45 -14.65 8.00
CA PHE A 158 -10.60 -14.85 8.87
C PHE A 158 -10.24 -15.58 10.17
N ALA A 159 -9.35 -16.58 10.11
CA ALA A 159 -8.87 -17.26 11.30
C ALA A 159 -8.15 -16.32 12.27
N VAL A 160 -7.24 -15.49 11.75
CA VAL A 160 -6.49 -14.47 12.52
C VAL A 160 -7.44 -13.39 13.05
N PHE A 161 -8.43 -12.98 12.25
CA PHE A 161 -9.46 -12.02 12.68
C PHE A 161 -10.28 -12.56 13.88
N ILE A 162 -10.75 -13.80 13.82
CA ILE A 162 -11.46 -14.43 14.94
C ILE A 162 -10.56 -14.53 16.17
N LEU A 163 -9.30 -14.95 16.00
CA LEU A 163 -8.34 -15.03 17.08
C LEU A 163 -8.07 -13.64 17.71
N SER A 164 -8.03 -12.60 16.90
CA SER A 164 -7.91 -11.22 17.35
C SER A 164 -9.10 -10.78 18.19
N LEU A 165 -10.34 -11.11 17.78
CA LEU A 165 -11.54 -10.82 18.56
C LEU A 165 -11.52 -11.54 19.90
N ILE A 166 -11.10 -12.80 19.93
CA ILE A 166 -10.96 -13.57 21.17
C ILE A 166 -9.92 -12.91 22.07
N ASN A 167 -8.77 -12.50 21.52
CA ASN A 167 -7.70 -11.89 22.30
C ASN A 167 -8.08 -10.54 22.94
N VAL A 168 -9.05 -9.82 22.39
CA VAL A 168 -9.61 -8.60 23.01
C VAL A 168 -10.19 -8.87 24.40
N PHE A 169 -10.69 -10.09 24.67
CA PHE A 169 -11.23 -10.45 25.98
C PHE A 169 -10.18 -11.00 26.93
N PHE A 170 -9.13 -11.64 26.41
CA PHE A 170 -8.10 -12.30 27.23
C PHE A 170 -6.86 -11.43 27.44
N PHE A 171 -6.64 -10.40 26.64
CA PHE A 171 -5.48 -9.48 26.67
C PHE A 171 -4.12 -10.22 26.75
N ASN A 172 -4.02 -11.37 26.06
CA ASN A 172 -2.81 -12.20 26.11
C ASN A 172 -1.76 -11.65 25.13
N GLU A 173 -0.61 -11.25 25.67
CA GLU A 173 0.49 -10.66 24.90
C GLU A 173 1.12 -11.65 23.90
N THR A 174 1.28 -12.91 24.28
CA THR A 174 1.82 -13.93 23.38
C THR A 174 0.91 -14.14 22.17
N ILE A 175 -0.41 -14.20 22.39
CA ILE A 175 -1.39 -14.31 21.30
C ILE A 175 -1.33 -13.07 20.41
N TYR A 176 -1.20 -11.88 20.99
CA TYR A 176 -1.04 -10.62 20.24
C TYR A 176 0.16 -10.66 19.29
N TRP A 177 1.32 -11.15 19.74
CA TRP A 177 2.50 -11.28 18.89
C TRP A 177 2.31 -12.32 17.78
N ILE A 178 1.71 -13.46 18.07
CA ILE A 178 1.38 -14.49 17.06
C ILE A 178 0.46 -13.91 15.98
N ILE A 179 -0.59 -13.19 16.37
CA ILE A 179 -1.50 -12.49 15.45
C ILE A 179 -0.72 -11.52 14.57
N SER A 180 0.16 -10.72 15.15
CA SER A 180 0.94 -9.71 14.43
C SER A 180 1.88 -10.33 13.39
N PHE A 181 2.58 -11.43 13.72
CA PHE A 181 3.40 -12.17 12.77
C PHE A 181 2.56 -12.81 11.64
N ALA A 182 1.41 -13.40 11.99
CA ALA A 182 0.51 -14.00 11.02
C ALA A 182 -0.03 -12.94 10.05
N MET A 183 -0.40 -11.76 10.54
CA MET A 183 -0.86 -10.64 9.71
C MET A 183 0.24 -10.12 8.80
N LEU A 184 1.47 -9.96 9.30
CA LEU A 184 2.60 -9.56 8.45
C LEU A 184 2.81 -10.57 7.31
N PHE A 185 2.76 -11.87 7.61
CA PHE A 185 2.87 -12.91 6.59
C PHE A 185 1.75 -12.84 5.55
N ILE A 186 0.51 -12.65 5.99
CA ILE A 186 -0.66 -12.49 5.10
C ILE A 186 -0.45 -11.31 4.16
N ILE A 187 -0.01 -10.15 4.66
CA ILE A 187 0.17 -8.95 3.83
C ILE A 187 1.32 -9.13 2.84
N LEU A 188 2.41 -9.77 3.23
CA LEU A 188 3.48 -10.14 2.31
C LEU A 188 2.98 -11.02 1.15
N MET A 189 2.11 -11.99 1.45
CA MET A 189 1.48 -12.81 0.42
C MET A 189 0.56 -11.98 -0.49
N TYR A 190 -0.16 -10.97 0.04
CA TYR A 190 -0.96 -10.05 -0.76
C TYR A 190 -0.12 -9.30 -1.78
N VAL A 191 1.08 -8.79 -1.41
CA VAL A 191 1.99 -8.13 -2.37
C VAL A 191 2.30 -9.02 -3.57
N ALA A 192 2.59 -10.31 -3.34
CA ALA A 192 2.86 -11.24 -4.43
C ALA A 192 1.61 -11.48 -5.30
N ILE A 193 0.44 -11.62 -4.69
CA ILE A 193 -0.85 -11.81 -5.38
C ILE A 193 -1.17 -10.58 -6.22
N ASP A 194 -1.06 -9.38 -5.65
CA ASP A 194 -1.40 -8.13 -6.32
C ASP A 194 -0.43 -7.82 -7.46
N THR A 195 0.86 -8.05 -7.26
CA THR A 195 1.86 -7.94 -8.32
C THR A 195 1.59 -8.92 -9.47
N ASN A 196 1.24 -10.17 -9.15
CA ASN A 196 0.85 -11.15 -10.17
C ASN A 196 -0.41 -10.73 -10.93
N ARG A 197 -1.41 -10.17 -10.22
CA ARG A 197 -2.63 -9.63 -10.82
C ARG A 197 -2.35 -8.45 -11.75
N ILE A 198 -1.48 -7.53 -11.34
CA ILE A 198 -1.04 -6.38 -12.17
C ILE A 198 -0.38 -6.88 -13.46
N LYS A 199 0.51 -7.87 -13.36
CA LYS A 199 1.12 -8.50 -14.53
C LYS A 199 0.09 -9.09 -15.49
N GLN A 200 -0.91 -9.81 -14.98
CA GLN A 200 -1.98 -10.39 -15.81
C GLN A 200 -2.85 -9.33 -16.47
N LEU A 201 -3.21 -8.26 -15.75
CA LEU A 201 -3.97 -7.12 -16.30
C LEU A 201 -3.18 -6.39 -17.39
N ALA A 202 -1.85 -6.30 -17.28
CA ALA A 202 -0.99 -5.74 -18.30
C ALA A 202 -0.96 -6.64 -19.55
N GLN A 203 -0.79 -7.94 -19.36
CA GLN A 203 -0.76 -8.93 -20.44
C GLN A 203 -2.08 -9.04 -21.22
N SER A 204 -3.21 -8.83 -20.54
CA SER A 204 -4.54 -8.82 -21.16
C SER A 204 -4.90 -7.49 -21.82
N GLY A 205 -4.04 -6.48 -21.76
CA GLY A 205 -4.26 -5.15 -22.33
C GLY A 205 -5.21 -4.25 -21.51
N HIS A 206 -5.84 -4.77 -20.45
CA HIS A 206 -6.80 -3.99 -19.64
C HIS A 206 -6.15 -2.84 -18.88
N LEU A 207 -4.88 -2.99 -18.49
CA LEU A 207 -4.15 -1.95 -17.76
C LEU A 207 -3.79 -0.74 -18.63
N GLY A 208 -3.62 -0.96 -19.95
CA GLY A 208 -3.30 0.10 -20.91
C GLY A 208 -4.47 0.95 -21.36
N GLN A 209 -5.70 0.46 -21.21
CA GLN A 209 -6.90 1.12 -21.72
C GLN A 209 -7.40 2.26 -20.83
N SER A 210 -7.04 2.30 -19.55
CA SER A 210 -7.57 3.27 -18.60
C SER A 210 -6.57 3.60 -17.49
N ASN A 211 -6.36 4.89 -17.26
CA ASN A 211 -5.58 5.37 -16.11
C ASN A 211 -6.21 4.97 -14.76
N HIS A 212 -7.53 4.76 -14.71
CA HIS A 212 -8.24 4.32 -13.51
C HIS A 212 -7.70 3.00 -12.95
N MET A 213 -7.52 2.00 -13.84
CA MET A 213 -7.03 0.69 -13.41
C MET A 213 -5.58 0.78 -12.91
N ALA A 214 -4.74 1.60 -13.55
CA ALA A 214 -3.36 1.79 -13.11
C ALA A 214 -3.30 2.47 -11.73
N ILE A 215 -4.13 3.48 -11.48
CA ILE A 215 -4.21 4.18 -10.19
C ILE A 215 -4.75 3.23 -9.10
N TYR A 216 -5.77 2.42 -9.41
CA TYR A 216 -6.30 1.45 -8.45
C TYR A 216 -5.26 0.38 -8.09
N CYS A 217 -4.53 -0.14 -9.07
CA CYS A 217 -3.42 -1.07 -8.81
C CYS A 217 -2.30 -0.42 -7.98
N ALA A 218 -1.99 0.84 -8.23
CA ALA A 218 -1.03 1.60 -7.42
C ALA A 218 -1.51 1.78 -5.99
N TYR A 219 -2.81 2.05 -5.79
CA TYR A 219 -3.43 2.15 -4.47
C TYR A 219 -3.30 0.83 -3.68
N MET A 220 -3.52 -0.33 -4.32
CA MET A 220 -3.37 -1.64 -3.67
C MET A 220 -1.94 -1.81 -3.17
N LEU A 221 -0.93 -1.66 -4.05
CA LEU A 221 0.48 -1.78 -3.67
C LEU A 221 0.88 -0.77 -2.59
N TYR A 222 0.34 0.46 -2.66
CA TYR A 222 0.60 1.50 -1.67
C TYR A 222 0.07 1.10 -0.28
N THR A 223 -1.15 0.60 -0.22
CA THR A 223 -1.77 0.16 1.05
C THR A 223 -1.01 -1.01 1.66
N ASP A 224 -0.60 -1.98 0.83
CA ASP A 224 0.22 -3.11 1.25
C ASP A 224 1.56 -2.63 1.84
N PHE A 225 2.26 -1.75 1.12
CA PHE A 225 3.55 -1.22 1.57
C PHE A 225 3.46 -0.52 2.92
N ILE A 226 2.49 0.39 3.07
CA ILE A 226 2.30 1.12 4.34
C ILE A 226 1.93 0.17 5.47
N THR A 227 1.11 -0.84 5.20
CA THR A 227 0.72 -1.81 6.24
C THR A 227 1.92 -2.67 6.67
N ILE A 228 2.73 -3.16 5.73
CA ILE A 228 3.98 -3.87 6.05
C ILE A 228 4.91 -2.99 6.87
N PHE A 229 5.08 -1.73 6.46
CA PHE A 229 5.91 -0.76 7.17
C PHE A 229 5.47 -0.59 8.64
N LEU A 230 4.18 -0.42 8.89
CA LEU A 230 3.65 -0.26 10.25
C LEU A 230 3.86 -1.51 11.12
N TYR A 231 3.71 -2.72 10.55
CA TYR A 231 4.00 -3.96 11.28
C TYR A 231 5.49 -4.11 11.57
N ILE A 232 6.36 -3.86 10.59
CA ILE A 232 7.81 -3.95 10.77
C ILE A 232 8.29 -2.90 11.77
N LEU A 233 7.79 -1.67 11.70
CA LEU A 233 8.13 -0.60 12.65
C LEU A 233 7.81 -1.01 14.09
N ARG A 234 6.63 -1.62 14.31
CA ARG A 234 6.25 -2.14 15.62
C ARG A 234 7.19 -3.24 16.10
N PHE A 235 7.60 -4.15 15.21
CA PHE A 235 8.53 -5.22 15.56
C PHE A 235 9.93 -4.67 15.89
N VAL A 236 10.46 -3.76 15.07
CA VAL A 236 11.77 -3.15 15.27
C VAL A 236 11.82 -2.44 16.63
N ALA A 237 10.81 -1.61 16.94
CA ALA A 237 10.73 -0.91 18.22
C ALA A 237 10.65 -1.88 19.40
N ALA A 238 9.80 -2.90 19.33
CA ALA A 238 9.64 -3.86 20.42
C ALA A 238 10.89 -4.72 20.67
N PHE A 239 11.66 -5.05 19.62
CA PHE A 239 12.91 -5.79 19.81
C PHE A 239 13.99 -4.94 20.45
N LYS A 240 14.01 -3.62 20.23
CA LYS A 240 14.95 -2.70 20.83
C LYS A 240 14.65 -2.47 22.31
N ASP A 241 13.37 -2.33 22.69
CA ASP A 241 12.95 -2.14 24.08
C ASP A 241 13.29 -3.35 24.99
N ASN A 242 13.56 -4.51 24.42
CA ASN A 242 13.93 -5.73 25.15
C ASN A 242 15.45 -5.97 25.25
N GLN A 243 16.28 -5.04 24.76
CA GLN A 243 17.76 -5.08 24.90
C GLN A 243 18.26 -4.08 25.94
#